data_98256dae31874cab0d56870104c84ec8
#
_entry.id   98256dae31874cab0d56870104c84ec8
#
_cell.length_a   1.000
_cell.length_b   1.000
_cell.length_c   1.000
_cell.angle_alpha   90.00
_cell.angle_beta   90.00
_cell.angle_gamma   90.00
#
_symmetry.space_group_name_H-M   'P 1'
#
loop_
_entity.id
_entity.type
_entity.pdbx_description
1 polymer ?
#
loop_
_entity_poly.entity_id
_entity_poly.type
_entity_poly.pdbx_seq_one_letter_code
_entity_poly.pdbx_strand_id
1 'polypeptide(L)'
;MLVMDLMGPSLEALFDQTLRKFSLKSVLMLIDQMISRIEYIHNKHFLHRDIKPDNFCVGLNKTSHKVYLIDFGLAKRYIQRDGKHIPYREGKNLTGTARYASINTHLGIEQACRDDMESIGYVAMYFLRGMLPWQGLKANNKRDKYERIKEKKLTTSVDVLCKGYPTEFATYLNQCRNLRFDERPAYATYKAMFKELLQTNGYKFDYQYDWVILQQKK
;
A
#
# COMPACT_ATOMS: atom_id res chain seq x y z
N MET A 1 14.93 -17.99 -15.77
CA MET A 1 15.78 -16.84 -15.38
C MET A 1 14.97 -15.56 -15.63
N LEU A 2 14.83 -14.69 -14.66
CA LEU A 2 14.22 -13.35 -14.81
C LEU A 2 15.34 -12.33 -14.97
N VAL A 3 15.30 -11.52 -16.03
CA VAL A 3 16.20 -10.38 -16.24
C VAL A 3 15.37 -9.13 -16.12
N MET A 4 15.79 -8.18 -15.30
CA MET A 4 15.10 -6.92 -15.05
C MET A 4 16.14 -5.79 -14.85
N ASP A 5 15.68 -4.55 -14.97
CA ASP A 5 16.54 -3.40 -14.69
C ASP A 5 17.01 -3.43 -13.22
N LEU A 6 18.23 -2.96 -12.99
CA LEU A 6 18.74 -2.77 -11.64
C LEU A 6 17.99 -1.62 -10.97
N MET A 7 17.38 -1.90 -9.82
CA MET A 7 16.66 -0.93 -9.02
C MET A 7 17.53 -0.39 -7.87
N GLY A 8 17.15 0.77 -7.38
CA GLY A 8 17.66 1.31 -6.12
C GLY A 8 17.02 0.62 -4.91
N PRO A 9 17.20 1.17 -3.70
CA PRO A 9 16.67 0.59 -2.47
C PRO A 9 15.14 0.54 -2.47
N SER A 10 14.59 -0.42 -1.71
CA SER A 10 13.16 -0.49 -1.45
C SER A 10 12.71 0.64 -0.50
N LEU A 11 11.40 0.94 -0.50
CA LEU A 11 10.84 1.92 0.43
C LEU A 11 11.01 1.47 1.89
N GLU A 12 11.05 0.16 2.19
CA GLU A 12 11.37 -0.32 3.55
C GLU A 12 12.82 0.02 3.93
N ALA A 13 13.80 -0.21 3.05
CA ALA A 13 15.19 0.13 3.30
C ALA A 13 15.38 1.65 3.48
N LEU A 14 14.68 2.47 2.71
CA LEU A 14 14.70 3.93 2.85
C LEU A 14 14.01 4.40 4.14
N PHE A 15 12.95 3.71 4.54
CA PHE A 15 12.24 3.97 5.78
C PHE A 15 13.13 3.73 7.01
N ASP A 16 13.89 2.64 7.00
CA ASP A 16 14.88 2.36 8.07
C ASP A 16 15.97 3.45 8.16
N GLN A 17 16.42 3.98 7.02
CA GLN A 17 17.41 5.07 6.97
C GLN A 17 16.88 6.40 7.55
N THR A 18 15.56 6.60 7.58
CA THR A 18 14.90 7.80 8.10
C THR A 18 14.35 7.63 9.52
N LEU A 19 14.95 6.75 10.31
CA LEU A 19 14.53 6.43 11.69
C LEU A 19 13.06 5.95 11.75
N ARG A 20 12.62 5.26 10.71
CA ARG A 20 11.27 4.67 10.56
C ARG A 20 10.14 5.69 10.69
N LYS A 21 10.32 6.84 10.06
CA LYS A 21 9.30 7.87 9.98
C LYS A 21 9.49 8.69 8.70
N PHE A 22 8.45 8.75 7.88
CA PHE A 22 8.40 9.67 6.77
C PHE A 22 7.53 10.89 7.10
N SER A 23 7.91 12.04 6.57
CA SER A 23 7.11 13.26 6.62
C SER A 23 5.81 13.10 5.82
N LEU A 24 4.80 13.88 6.17
CA LEU A 24 3.55 13.93 5.40
C LEU A 24 3.82 14.22 3.92
N LYS A 25 4.73 15.15 3.62
CA LYS A 25 5.13 15.49 2.24
C LYS A 25 5.63 14.26 1.48
N SER A 26 6.59 13.52 2.06
CA SER A 26 7.13 12.31 1.43
C SER A 26 6.06 11.25 1.21
N VAL A 27 5.19 11.02 2.20
CA VAL A 27 4.11 10.03 2.09
C VAL A 27 3.12 10.41 0.99
N LEU A 28 2.73 11.69 0.88
CA LEU A 28 1.80 12.14 -0.17
C LEU A 28 2.37 11.97 -1.58
N MET A 29 3.66 12.29 -1.77
CA MET A 29 4.34 12.05 -3.06
C MET A 29 4.48 10.55 -3.39
N LEU A 30 4.70 9.70 -2.37
CA LEU A 30 4.79 8.25 -2.55
C LEU A 30 3.45 7.63 -2.91
N ILE A 31 2.38 8.01 -2.20
CA ILE A 31 1.02 7.48 -2.46
C ILE A 31 0.58 7.74 -3.89
N ASP A 32 0.81 8.93 -4.44
CA ASP A 32 0.47 9.24 -5.83
C ASP A 32 1.15 8.26 -6.80
N GLN A 33 2.44 8.01 -6.60
CA GLN A 33 3.17 7.05 -7.43
C GLN A 33 2.71 5.61 -7.19
N MET A 34 2.49 5.21 -5.94
CA MET A 34 2.04 3.85 -5.60
C MET A 34 0.68 3.56 -6.23
N ILE A 35 -0.30 4.46 -6.07
CA ILE A 35 -1.61 4.33 -6.72
C ILE A 35 -1.46 4.22 -8.24
N SER A 36 -0.59 5.04 -8.85
CA SER A 36 -0.36 5.01 -10.30
C SER A 36 0.23 3.68 -10.78
N ARG A 37 1.12 3.02 -10.00
CA ARG A 37 1.64 1.68 -10.33
C ARG A 37 0.56 0.62 -10.24
N ILE A 38 -0.26 0.66 -9.18
CA ILE A 38 -1.35 -0.28 -8.98
C ILE A 38 -2.45 -0.09 -10.04
N GLU A 39 -2.84 1.15 -10.33
CA GLU A 39 -3.75 1.46 -11.44
C GLU A 39 -3.26 0.84 -12.77
N TYR A 40 -1.97 0.96 -13.06
CA TYR A 40 -1.39 0.39 -14.28
C TYR A 40 -1.55 -1.12 -14.35
N ILE A 41 -1.23 -1.88 -13.29
CA ILE A 41 -1.37 -3.34 -13.30
C ILE A 41 -2.83 -3.78 -13.30
N HIS A 42 -3.71 -3.08 -12.59
CA HIS A 42 -5.14 -3.34 -12.63
C HIS A 42 -5.72 -3.10 -14.05
N ASN A 43 -5.24 -2.09 -14.77
CA ASN A 43 -5.60 -1.86 -16.19
C ASN A 43 -5.06 -2.96 -17.12
N LYS A 44 -4.02 -3.69 -16.70
CA LYS A 44 -3.53 -4.90 -17.38
C LYS A 44 -4.22 -6.18 -16.90
N HIS A 45 -5.28 -6.02 -16.11
CA HIS A 45 -6.12 -7.11 -15.58
C HIS A 45 -5.43 -8.00 -14.53
N PHE A 46 -4.44 -7.48 -13.81
CA PHE A 46 -3.74 -8.20 -12.76
C PHE A 46 -3.89 -7.50 -11.41
N LEU A 47 -4.03 -8.29 -10.34
CA LEU A 47 -3.85 -7.90 -8.95
C LEU A 47 -2.41 -8.22 -8.55
N HIS A 48 -1.83 -7.41 -7.67
CA HIS A 48 -0.50 -7.68 -7.11
C HIS A 48 -0.56 -8.68 -5.96
N ARG A 49 -1.48 -8.45 -5.00
CA ARG A 49 -1.78 -9.29 -3.83
C ARG A 49 -0.70 -9.34 -2.73
N ASP A 50 0.40 -8.61 -2.88
CA ASP A 50 1.42 -8.47 -1.83
C ASP A 50 1.98 -7.04 -1.79
N ILE A 51 1.09 -6.08 -1.60
CA ILE A 51 1.45 -4.67 -1.46
C ILE A 51 2.11 -4.47 -0.10
N LYS A 52 3.38 -4.07 -0.15
CA LYS A 52 4.21 -3.77 1.02
C LYS A 52 5.38 -2.86 0.64
N PRO A 53 6.00 -2.14 1.58
CA PRO A 53 7.13 -1.25 1.30
C PRO A 53 8.31 -1.93 0.61
N ASP A 54 8.56 -3.22 0.90
CA ASP A 54 9.64 -4.01 0.30
C ASP A 54 9.49 -4.18 -1.21
N ASN A 55 8.25 -4.18 -1.71
CA ASN A 55 7.92 -4.40 -3.12
C ASN A 55 7.83 -3.10 -3.94
N PHE A 56 8.15 -1.96 -3.33
CA PHE A 56 8.34 -0.69 -4.03
C PHE A 56 9.79 -0.26 -3.93
N CYS A 57 10.46 -0.13 -5.07
CA CYS A 57 11.84 0.33 -5.14
C CYS A 57 11.93 1.69 -5.84
N VAL A 58 12.86 2.53 -5.44
CA VAL A 58 13.21 3.73 -6.22
C VAL A 58 14.11 3.35 -7.38
N GLY A 59 14.15 4.18 -8.41
CA GLY A 59 15.09 4.01 -9.49
C GLY A 59 16.51 4.43 -9.11
N LEU A 60 17.43 4.34 -10.06
CA LEU A 60 18.82 4.76 -9.91
C LEU A 60 19.10 6.03 -10.73
N ASN A 61 20.04 6.83 -10.28
CA ASN A 61 20.53 8.01 -11.00
C ASN A 61 19.38 8.93 -11.46
N LYS A 62 19.22 9.15 -12.76
CA LYS A 62 18.18 10.01 -13.35
C LYS A 62 16.76 9.57 -13.04
N THR A 63 16.53 8.32 -12.63
CA THR A 63 15.22 7.77 -12.28
C THR A 63 15.01 7.62 -10.78
N SER A 64 15.92 8.09 -9.93
CA SER A 64 15.87 7.95 -8.45
C SER A 64 14.62 8.56 -7.82
N HIS A 65 13.93 9.45 -8.51
CA HIS A 65 12.67 10.05 -8.08
C HIS A 65 11.44 9.18 -8.39
N LYS A 66 11.58 8.15 -9.24
CA LYS A 66 10.49 7.26 -9.65
C LYS A 66 10.40 6.06 -8.72
N VAL A 67 9.17 5.68 -8.39
CA VAL A 67 8.85 4.46 -7.65
C VAL A 67 8.42 3.37 -8.62
N TYR A 68 9.02 2.21 -8.49
CA TYR A 68 8.74 1.00 -9.27
C TYR A 68 8.13 -0.06 -8.39
N LEU A 69 7.20 -0.82 -8.92
CA LEU A 69 6.60 -1.99 -8.27
C LEU A 69 7.30 -3.24 -8.78
N ILE A 70 7.70 -4.11 -7.87
CA ILE A 70 8.42 -5.36 -8.15
C ILE A 70 7.72 -6.56 -7.50
N ASP A 71 8.20 -7.77 -7.78
CA ASP A 71 7.74 -9.03 -7.20
C ASP A 71 6.28 -9.38 -7.53
N PHE A 72 6.07 -9.83 -8.75
CA PHE A 72 4.78 -10.33 -9.23
C PHE A 72 4.56 -11.83 -8.93
N GLY A 73 5.33 -12.42 -8.02
CA GLY A 73 5.26 -13.85 -7.69
C GLY A 73 3.90 -14.30 -7.14
N LEU A 74 3.15 -13.38 -6.54
CA LEU A 74 1.78 -13.61 -6.06
C LEU A 74 0.71 -12.98 -6.95
N ALA A 75 1.08 -12.36 -8.07
CA ALA A 75 0.13 -11.67 -8.93
C ALA A 75 -0.89 -12.64 -9.52
N LYS A 76 -2.11 -12.14 -9.73
CA LYS A 76 -3.23 -12.93 -10.26
C LYS A 76 -4.02 -12.13 -11.27
N ARG A 77 -4.34 -12.76 -12.41
CA ARG A 77 -5.30 -12.18 -13.36
C ARG A 77 -6.69 -12.19 -12.74
N TYR A 78 -7.36 -11.02 -12.71
CA TYR A 78 -8.70 -10.88 -12.15
C TYR A 78 -9.80 -10.63 -13.22
N ILE A 79 -9.43 -10.19 -14.40
CA ILE A 79 -10.31 -10.22 -15.58
C ILE A 79 -9.89 -11.38 -16.46
N GLN A 80 -10.80 -12.31 -16.67
CA GLN A 80 -10.58 -13.54 -17.45
C GLN A 80 -10.47 -13.23 -18.95
N ARG A 81 -10.14 -14.23 -19.75
CA ARG A 81 -10.00 -14.06 -21.21
C ARG A 81 -11.33 -13.70 -21.88
N ASP A 82 -12.44 -14.10 -21.29
CA ASP A 82 -13.82 -13.78 -21.74
C ASP A 82 -14.28 -12.37 -21.30
N GLY A 83 -13.40 -11.58 -20.69
CA GLY A 83 -13.69 -10.23 -20.21
C GLY A 83 -14.40 -10.16 -18.86
N LYS A 84 -14.74 -11.29 -18.23
CA LYS A 84 -15.45 -11.30 -16.95
C LYS A 84 -14.50 -11.21 -15.78
N HIS A 85 -14.95 -10.57 -14.72
CA HIS A 85 -14.27 -10.59 -13.43
C HIS A 85 -14.27 -12.01 -12.86
N ILE A 86 -13.20 -12.38 -12.13
CA ILE A 86 -13.17 -13.64 -11.39
C ILE A 86 -14.35 -13.71 -10.42
N PRO A 87 -14.91 -14.91 -10.15
CA PRO A 87 -16.05 -15.04 -9.25
C PRO A 87 -15.65 -14.75 -7.79
N TYR A 88 -16.60 -14.19 -7.04
CA TYR A 88 -16.50 -14.10 -5.58
C TYR A 88 -16.40 -15.50 -4.98
N ARG A 89 -15.45 -15.69 -4.06
CA ARG A 89 -15.25 -16.96 -3.32
C ARG A 89 -14.79 -16.66 -1.90
N GLU A 90 -15.16 -17.54 -0.99
CA GLU A 90 -14.70 -17.54 0.39
C GLU A 90 -13.83 -18.78 0.68
N GLY A 91 -13.34 -18.92 1.91
CA GLY A 91 -12.50 -20.03 2.32
C GLY A 91 -11.10 -20.01 1.71
N LYS A 92 -10.60 -18.86 1.29
CA LYS A 92 -9.25 -18.71 0.75
C LYS A 92 -8.23 -18.59 1.88
N ASN A 93 -7.07 -19.19 1.70
CA ASN A 93 -5.93 -18.95 2.56
C ASN A 93 -5.41 -17.51 2.39
N LEU A 94 -4.87 -16.93 3.48
CA LEU A 94 -4.24 -15.63 3.42
C LEU A 94 -3.06 -15.67 2.44
N THR A 95 -3.15 -14.85 1.40
CA THR A 95 -2.08 -14.64 0.42
C THR A 95 -1.50 -13.24 0.62
N GLY A 96 -0.18 -13.12 0.60
CA GLY A 96 0.54 -11.87 0.84
C GLY A 96 1.00 -11.72 2.28
N THR A 97 1.39 -10.51 2.64
CA THR A 97 1.97 -10.16 3.95
C THR A 97 0.88 -9.73 4.92
N ALA A 98 0.64 -10.51 5.98
CA ALA A 98 -0.45 -10.30 6.94
C ALA A 98 -0.53 -8.87 7.50
N ARG A 99 0.63 -8.21 7.71
CA ARG A 99 0.71 -6.82 8.19
C ARG A 99 -0.09 -5.85 7.32
N TYR A 100 0.00 -6.00 6.01
CA TYR A 100 -0.60 -5.07 5.04
C TYR A 100 -1.84 -5.63 4.34
N ALA A 101 -2.14 -6.92 4.46
CA ALA A 101 -3.30 -7.56 3.85
C ALA A 101 -4.61 -6.88 4.28
N SER A 102 -5.57 -6.77 3.36
CA SER A 102 -6.90 -6.21 3.63
C SER A 102 -7.67 -7.04 4.66
N ILE A 103 -8.70 -6.46 5.26
CA ILE A 103 -9.61 -7.20 6.15
C ILE A 103 -10.26 -8.37 5.41
N ASN A 104 -10.74 -8.17 4.19
CA ASN A 104 -11.35 -9.22 3.39
C ASN A 104 -10.38 -10.39 3.13
N THR A 105 -9.10 -10.10 2.88
CA THR A 105 -8.07 -11.14 2.76
C THR A 105 -7.91 -11.96 4.04
N HIS A 106 -7.94 -11.31 5.22
CA HIS A 106 -7.93 -12.01 6.52
C HIS A 106 -9.19 -12.84 6.77
N LEU A 107 -10.34 -12.43 6.23
CA LEU A 107 -11.60 -13.18 6.31
C LEU A 107 -11.68 -14.35 5.31
N GLY A 108 -10.65 -14.54 4.48
CA GLY A 108 -10.61 -15.62 3.49
C GLY A 108 -11.45 -15.34 2.26
N ILE A 109 -11.77 -14.10 1.97
CA ILE A 109 -12.44 -13.67 0.75
C ILE A 109 -11.42 -13.57 -0.39
N GLU A 110 -11.80 -13.99 -1.59
CA GLU A 110 -10.98 -13.83 -2.81
C GLU A 110 -10.59 -12.37 -3.01
N GLN A 111 -9.32 -12.12 -3.32
CA GLN A 111 -8.81 -10.76 -3.50
C GLN A 111 -9.29 -10.13 -4.81
N ALA A 112 -9.52 -8.82 -4.77
CA ALA A 112 -9.92 -7.97 -5.88
C ALA A 112 -9.13 -6.64 -5.86
N CYS A 113 -9.43 -5.73 -6.76
CA CYS A 113 -8.74 -4.43 -6.82
C CYS A 113 -8.78 -3.65 -5.51
N ARG A 114 -9.91 -3.72 -4.78
CA ARG A 114 -10.09 -3.05 -3.48
C ARG A 114 -9.05 -3.47 -2.44
N ASP A 115 -8.59 -4.71 -2.49
CA ASP A 115 -7.67 -5.28 -1.50
C ASP A 115 -6.25 -4.73 -1.67
N ASP A 116 -5.75 -4.60 -2.91
CA ASP A 116 -4.49 -3.91 -3.20
C ASP A 116 -4.54 -2.44 -2.77
N MET A 117 -5.68 -1.77 -2.98
CA MET A 117 -5.86 -0.36 -2.59
C MET A 117 -5.92 -0.20 -1.07
N GLU A 118 -6.62 -1.07 -0.34
CA GLU A 118 -6.64 -1.05 1.13
C GLU A 118 -5.23 -1.23 1.70
N SER A 119 -4.44 -2.11 1.08
CA SER A 119 -3.03 -2.33 1.47
C SER A 119 -2.17 -1.07 1.28
N ILE A 120 -2.38 -0.27 0.23
CA ILE A 120 -1.71 1.04 0.07
C ILE A 120 -2.03 1.96 1.26
N GLY A 121 -3.28 2.01 1.71
CA GLY A 121 -3.68 2.80 2.86
C GLY A 121 -2.95 2.38 4.16
N TYR A 122 -2.77 1.08 4.36
CA TYR A 122 -1.98 0.58 5.50
C TYR A 122 -0.49 0.91 5.39
N VAL A 123 0.08 0.83 4.19
CA VAL A 123 1.47 1.26 3.96
C VAL A 123 1.64 2.76 4.25
N ALA A 124 0.70 3.59 3.82
CA ALA A 124 0.71 5.02 4.11
C ALA A 124 0.69 5.30 5.62
N MET A 125 -0.22 4.65 6.34
CA MET A 125 -0.29 4.80 7.80
C MET A 125 0.94 4.23 8.50
N TYR A 126 1.53 3.16 7.99
CA TYR A 126 2.80 2.63 8.49
C TYR A 126 3.94 3.65 8.37
N PHE A 127 4.07 4.32 7.23
CA PHE A 127 5.09 5.34 7.03
C PHE A 127 4.89 6.58 7.90
N LEU A 128 3.64 7.01 8.11
CA LEU A 128 3.35 8.16 8.97
C LEU A 128 3.52 7.86 10.45
N ARG A 129 3.09 6.67 10.89
CA ARG A 129 3.05 6.30 12.30
C ARG A 129 4.36 5.68 12.82
N GLY A 130 5.19 5.12 11.91
CA GLY A 130 6.36 4.30 12.26
C GLY A 130 6.02 2.82 12.45
N MET A 131 4.80 2.51 12.88
CA MET A 131 4.28 1.15 13.07
C MET A 131 2.77 1.10 12.97
N LEU A 132 2.22 -0.08 12.70
CA LEU A 132 0.78 -0.33 12.70
C LEU A 132 0.35 -0.95 14.04
N PRO A 133 -0.91 -0.75 14.48
CA PRO A 133 -1.41 -1.23 15.78
C PRO A 133 -1.36 -2.75 15.97
N TRP A 134 -1.25 -3.50 14.88
CA TRP A 134 -1.18 -4.96 14.88
C TRP A 134 0.23 -5.51 14.67
N GLN A 135 1.26 -4.68 14.85
CA GLN A 135 2.66 -5.12 14.90
C GLN A 135 3.08 -5.48 16.33
N GLY A 136 4.11 -6.32 16.43
CA GLY A 136 4.68 -6.68 17.74
C GLY A 136 3.79 -7.57 18.61
N LEU A 137 2.69 -8.11 18.10
CA LEU A 137 1.83 -9.02 18.85
C LEU A 137 2.56 -10.32 19.15
N LYS A 138 2.58 -10.71 20.44
CA LYS A 138 3.11 -12.00 20.86
C LYS A 138 2.18 -13.11 20.33
N ALA A 139 2.76 -14.20 19.86
CA ALA A 139 2.01 -15.35 19.34
C ALA A 139 2.83 -16.63 19.52
N ASN A 140 2.15 -17.75 19.72
CA ASN A 140 2.81 -19.04 19.95
C ASN A 140 3.27 -19.71 18.64
N ASN A 141 2.60 -19.40 17.54
CA ASN A 141 2.90 -19.93 16.22
C ASN A 141 2.38 -19.00 15.12
N LYS A 142 2.68 -19.32 13.86
CA LYS A 142 2.27 -18.50 12.70
C LYS A 142 0.76 -18.34 12.57
N ARG A 143 -0.02 -19.40 12.85
CA ARG A 143 -1.49 -19.36 12.77
C ARG A 143 -2.07 -18.43 13.84
N ASP A 144 -1.64 -18.58 15.09
CA ASP A 144 -2.02 -17.69 16.21
C ASP A 144 -1.67 -16.24 15.89
N LYS A 145 -0.47 -16.01 15.33
CA LYS A 145 -0.04 -14.66 14.90
C LYS A 145 -1.01 -14.05 13.88
N TYR A 146 -1.44 -14.81 12.89
CA TYR A 146 -2.36 -14.31 11.85
C TYR A 146 -3.75 -14.03 12.42
N GLU A 147 -4.26 -14.88 13.33
CA GLU A 147 -5.54 -14.64 14.00
C GLU A 147 -5.48 -13.36 14.84
N ARG A 148 -4.44 -13.16 15.65
CA ARG A 148 -4.27 -11.94 16.46
C ARG A 148 -4.16 -10.68 15.61
N ILE A 149 -3.47 -10.74 14.47
CA ILE A 149 -3.40 -9.62 13.52
C ILE A 149 -4.80 -9.33 12.96
N LYS A 150 -5.53 -10.36 12.54
CA LYS A 150 -6.91 -10.23 12.04
C LYS A 150 -7.83 -9.58 13.09
N GLU A 151 -7.87 -10.12 14.30
CA GLU A 151 -8.66 -9.58 15.40
C GLU A 151 -8.32 -8.11 15.68
N LYS A 152 -7.03 -7.80 15.76
CA LYS A 152 -6.59 -6.42 16.01
C LYS A 152 -6.98 -5.47 14.88
N LYS A 153 -6.93 -5.91 13.61
CA LYS A 153 -7.41 -5.11 12.47
C LYS A 153 -8.91 -4.88 12.51
N LEU A 154 -9.69 -5.92 12.81
CA LEU A 154 -11.15 -5.84 12.91
C LEU A 154 -11.59 -4.90 14.02
N THR A 155 -10.91 -4.91 15.16
CA THR A 155 -11.21 -4.07 16.33
C THR A 155 -10.61 -2.67 16.28
N THR A 156 -9.74 -2.39 15.31
CA THR A 156 -9.17 -1.05 15.12
C THR A 156 -9.96 -0.33 14.03
N SER A 157 -10.80 0.63 14.42
CA SER A 157 -11.52 1.45 13.44
C SER A 157 -10.57 2.30 12.61
N VAL A 158 -11.03 2.74 11.43
CA VAL A 158 -10.25 3.63 10.56
C VAL A 158 -9.92 4.94 11.29
N ASP A 159 -10.87 5.47 12.06
CA ASP A 159 -10.66 6.71 12.82
C ASP A 159 -9.57 6.57 13.89
N VAL A 160 -9.51 5.44 14.57
CA VAL A 160 -8.44 5.13 15.52
C VAL A 160 -7.10 4.96 14.81
N LEU A 161 -7.08 4.27 13.67
CA LEU A 161 -5.87 4.09 12.87
C LEU A 161 -5.32 5.41 12.36
N CYS A 162 -6.18 6.32 11.90
CA CYS A 162 -5.80 7.59 11.29
C CYS A 162 -5.78 8.78 12.27
N LYS A 163 -6.03 8.53 13.57
CA LYS A 163 -6.08 9.61 14.59
C LYS A 163 -4.78 10.43 14.62
N GLY A 164 -4.93 11.75 14.50
CA GLY A 164 -3.80 12.70 14.50
C GLY A 164 -3.14 12.90 13.14
N TYR A 165 -3.71 12.34 12.08
CA TYR A 165 -3.29 12.53 10.69
C TYR A 165 -4.43 13.16 9.88
N PRO A 166 -4.15 13.72 8.68
CA PRO A 166 -5.19 14.30 7.82
C PRO A 166 -6.33 13.33 7.54
N THR A 167 -7.56 13.87 7.51
CA THR A 167 -8.80 13.09 7.37
C THR A 167 -8.89 12.33 6.05
N GLU A 168 -8.14 12.76 5.03
CA GLU A 168 -8.06 12.14 3.71
C GLU A 168 -7.58 10.69 3.78
N PHE A 169 -6.72 10.34 4.74
CA PHE A 169 -6.29 8.95 4.95
C PHE A 169 -7.44 8.07 5.45
N ALA A 170 -8.27 8.60 6.35
CA ALA A 170 -9.47 7.90 6.83
C ALA A 170 -10.51 7.78 5.71
N THR A 171 -10.74 8.86 4.96
CA THR A 171 -11.63 8.88 3.79
C THR A 171 -11.21 7.84 2.76
N TYR A 172 -9.93 7.80 2.40
CA TYR A 172 -9.36 6.82 1.47
C TYR A 172 -9.62 5.37 1.92
N LEU A 173 -9.24 5.05 3.16
CA LEU A 173 -9.41 3.68 3.70
C LEU A 173 -10.89 3.27 3.75
N ASN A 174 -11.78 4.17 4.18
CA ASN A 174 -13.22 3.90 4.20
C ASN A 174 -13.76 3.67 2.79
N GLN A 175 -13.36 4.46 1.81
CA GLN A 175 -13.76 4.27 0.42
C GLN A 175 -13.27 2.92 -0.11
N CYS A 176 -12.00 2.55 0.12
CA CYS A 176 -11.47 1.25 -0.31
C CYS A 176 -12.23 0.07 0.32
N ARG A 177 -12.55 0.14 1.61
CA ARG A 177 -13.29 -0.91 2.32
C ARG A 177 -14.74 -1.05 1.87
N ASN A 178 -15.36 0.03 1.39
CA ASN A 178 -16.74 0.06 0.92
C ASN A 178 -16.90 -0.34 -0.56
N LEU A 179 -15.81 -0.51 -1.31
CA LEU A 179 -15.86 -1.01 -2.68
C LEU A 179 -16.43 -2.43 -2.73
N ARG A 180 -17.32 -2.67 -3.68
CA ARG A 180 -17.79 -4.02 -3.99
C ARG A 180 -16.64 -4.87 -4.54
N PHE A 181 -16.83 -6.18 -4.54
CA PHE A 181 -15.81 -7.13 -4.99
C PHE A 181 -15.35 -6.88 -6.44
N ASP A 182 -16.28 -6.59 -7.32
CA ASP A 182 -16.06 -6.37 -8.76
C ASP A 182 -15.96 -4.89 -9.14
N GLU A 183 -15.99 -4.00 -8.16
CA GLU A 183 -15.98 -2.56 -8.39
C GLU A 183 -14.56 -2.05 -8.70
N ARG A 184 -14.50 -1.18 -9.72
CA ARG A 184 -13.26 -0.51 -10.08
C ARG A 184 -12.98 0.64 -9.12
N PRO A 185 -11.79 0.70 -8.47
CA PRO A 185 -11.41 1.83 -7.63
C PRO A 185 -11.34 3.16 -8.41
N ALA A 186 -11.69 4.25 -7.73
CA ALA A 186 -11.65 5.59 -8.28
C ALA A 186 -10.22 6.20 -8.18
N TYR A 187 -9.24 5.59 -8.85
CA TYR A 187 -7.82 5.95 -8.73
C TYR A 187 -7.55 7.43 -8.92
N ALA A 188 -8.16 8.05 -9.93
CA ALA A 188 -8.01 9.48 -10.22
C ALA A 188 -8.51 10.34 -9.06
N THR A 189 -9.64 9.99 -8.45
CA THR A 189 -10.20 10.69 -7.28
C THR A 189 -9.27 10.57 -6.08
N TYR A 190 -8.73 9.38 -5.82
CA TYR A 190 -7.78 9.20 -4.72
C TYR A 190 -6.50 10.02 -4.90
N LYS A 191 -5.93 10.01 -6.10
CA LYS A 191 -4.75 10.82 -6.42
C LYS A 191 -5.05 12.32 -6.31
N ALA A 192 -6.21 12.77 -6.80
CA ALA A 192 -6.62 14.17 -6.70
C ALA A 192 -6.75 14.62 -5.25
N MET A 193 -7.39 13.83 -4.40
CA MET A 193 -7.55 14.11 -2.96
C MET A 193 -6.20 14.28 -2.26
N PHE A 194 -5.25 13.36 -2.47
CA PHE A 194 -3.92 13.49 -1.86
C PHE A 194 -3.07 14.60 -2.47
N LYS A 195 -3.25 14.91 -3.75
CA LYS A 195 -2.60 16.05 -4.40
C LYS A 195 -3.12 17.38 -3.86
N GLU A 196 -4.42 17.50 -3.64
CA GLU A 196 -5.03 18.65 -2.98
C GLU A 196 -4.49 18.82 -1.56
N LEU A 197 -4.45 17.75 -0.76
CA LEU A 197 -3.86 17.75 0.57
C LEU A 197 -2.39 18.22 0.56
N LEU A 198 -1.60 17.78 -0.42
CA LEU A 198 -0.22 18.22 -0.58
C LEU A 198 -0.14 19.73 -0.82
N GLN A 199 -1.00 20.26 -1.69
CA GLN A 199 -1.04 21.68 -2.04
C GLN A 199 -1.53 22.56 -0.87
N THR A 200 -2.59 22.16 -0.17
CA THR A 200 -3.16 22.89 0.98
C THR A 200 -2.20 22.98 2.16
N ASN A 201 -1.28 22.01 2.29
CA ASN A 201 -0.18 22.06 3.25
C ASN A 201 1.04 22.89 2.76
N GLY A 202 0.94 23.55 1.60
CA GLY A 202 2.02 24.37 1.03
C GLY A 202 3.19 23.56 0.48
N TYR A 203 3.02 22.24 0.29
CA TYR A 203 4.07 21.38 -0.24
C TYR A 203 4.09 21.40 -1.77
N LYS A 204 5.29 21.23 -2.34
CA LYS A 204 5.50 21.04 -3.77
C LYS A 204 5.79 19.58 -4.07
N PHE A 205 5.32 19.10 -5.20
CA PHE A 205 5.65 17.77 -5.72
C PHE A 205 7.02 17.83 -6.43
N ASP A 206 8.08 17.92 -5.63
CA ASP A 206 9.45 18.21 -6.08
C ASP A 206 10.40 17.03 -5.92
N TYR A 207 9.89 15.86 -5.52
CA TYR A 207 10.67 14.65 -5.26
C TYR A 207 11.76 14.78 -4.18
N GLN A 208 11.71 15.86 -3.37
CA GLN A 208 12.56 16.03 -2.21
C GLN A 208 12.02 15.19 -1.05
N TYR A 209 12.33 13.91 -1.09
CA TYR A 209 11.95 12.94 -0.06
C TYR A 209 12.87 13.07 1.17
N ASP A 210 12.41 12.58 2.32
CA ASP A 210 13.17 12.67 3.57
C ASP A 210 14.58 12.07 3.45
N TRP A 211 14.75 10.95 2.77
CA TRP A 211 16.06 10.33 2.55
C TRP A 211 16.96 11.15 1.61
N VAL A 212 16.40 11.88 0.66
CA VAL A 212 17.16 12.78 -0.22
C VAL A 212 17.70 13.95 0.59
N ILE A 213 16.84 14.55 1.43
CA ILE A 213 17.22 15.66 2.32
C ILE A 213 18.29 15.22 3.32
N LEU A 214 18.19 14.00 3.86
CA LEU A 214 19.20 13.45 4.78
C LEU A 214 20.56 13.22 4.12
N GLN A 215 20.58 12.80 2.84
CA GLN A 215 21.82 12.62 2.08
C GLN A 215 22.52 13.95 1.77
N GLN A 216 21.76 15.03 1.55
CA GLN A 216 22.31 16.37 1.30
C GLN A 216 22.91 17.03 2.55
N LYS A 217 22.56 16.53 3.75
CA LYS A 217 23.07 17.05 5.03
C LYS A 217 24.34 16.33 5.55
N LYS A 218 24.73 15.26 4.88
CA LYS A 218 25.99 14.52 5.14
C LYS A 218 27.11 15.01 4.24
#